data_800ac3b57b58efdccc268dda3e363434
#
_entry.id   800ac3b57b58efdccc268dda3e363434
#
_cell.length_a   1.000
_cell.length_b   1.000
_cell.length_c   1.000
_cell.angle_alpha   90.00
_cell.angle_beta   90.00
_cell.angle_gamma   90.00
#
_symmetry.space_group_name_H-M   'P 1'
#
loop_
_entity.id
_entity.type
_entity.pdbx_description
1 polymer ?
#
loop_
_entity_poly.entity_id
_entity_poly.type
_entity_poly.pdbx_seq_one_letter_code
_entity_poly.pdbx_strand_id
1 'polypeptide(L)'
;VDLTQIQNPSFLKDMSISELEGLSEDIRKFLIEELSQTGGHIAPNLGVVELTIALHKLFDSPKDKFLWDVGHQSYVHKILTGRAKEFGTLRQYQGLCGFPKRCESEHDVWETGHSSTSLSAAMGMALARDLKKTKEYVIPIIGDGALTGGMALEALNHIGHEKTDMIVILNDNEMSIAPNVGALHNVLGRLRTAGKYHWVKDELEYILKKIPAVGGKVAATAEKIKDSLKYLLVSGVFFEELGFTYLGPVDGHDYEKLFETLQYAKKTKGPVLVHVITKKGKGYKPAESDVIGTWHGTGPYKIESGDFVKPKEVAPAWSAVVSETVLKLARTDERIVAITPAMPVGSKLEKFQKEFPDRMIDVGIAEQHATTMAAGMATQGMKPFLAIYSTFLQRAYDQVVHDICRQNLNVFIGIDRSGLVGADGETHQGVFDISFLRHLPNMVIMMPKDENEGQHLVYTAMQYEDGPIAXRYARGNGLGVHMDEELKAIPIGSWETLKEGTQAAILTFGTTIPMAMEAAERLEKAGVSVKVVNARFIKPMDEAYLHDLLGKNIPILTIEEACLIGGFGTGVVEFASENGYHSALVERMGIPDRFIEHGSVTKLLEEIGLTTDAVVDRIHTMIPSKQKRA
;
A
#
# COMPACT_ATOMS: atom_id res chain seq x y z
N VAL A 1 -3.52 -27.37 21.26
CA VAL A 1 -4.72 -26.53 21.36
C VAL A 1 -5.43 -26.50 20.02
N ASP A 2 -6.74 -26.75 20.04
CA ASP A 2 -7.58 -26.60 18.84
C ASP A 2 -7.93 -25.12 18.70
N LEU A 3 -7.25 -24.45 17.76
CA LEU A 3 -7.39 -23.02 17.58
C LEU A 3 -8.80 -22.61 17.15
N THR A 4 -9.54 -23.51 16.51
CA THR A 4 -10.91 -23.21 16.05
C THR A 4 -11.90 -23.08 17.20
N GLN A 5 -11.53 -23.53 18.40
CA GLN A 5 -12.38 -23.43 19.59
C GLN A 5 -12.16 -22.14 20.36
N ILE A 6 -11.15 -21.36 20.04
CA ILE A 6 -10.88 -20.08 20.71
C ILE A 6 -12.00 -19.09 20.38
N GLN A 7 -12.60 -18.48 21.42
CA GLN A 7 -13.64 -17.48 21.23
C GLN A 7 -13.15 -16.06 21.58
N ASN A 8 -12.26 -15.97 22.55
CA ASN A 8 -11.67 -14.67 22.95
C ASN A 8 -10.32 -14.96 23.61
N PRO A 9 -9.48 -13.93 23.80
CA PRO A 9 -8.11 -14.17 24.29
C PRO A 9 -7.98 -14.41 25.80
N SER A 10 -9.07 -14.42 26.58
CA SER A 10 -8.98 -14.55 28.03
C SER A 10 -8.33 -15.86 28.47
N PHE A 11 -8.41 -16.92 27.66
CA PHE A 11 -7.81 -18.22 28.00
C PHE A 11 -6.30 -18.12 28.23
N LEU A 12 -5.64 -17.10 27.64
CA LEU A 12 -4.19 -16.93 27.78
C LEU A 12 -3.77 -16.58 29.20
N LYS A 13 -4.67 -15.96 29.99
CA LYS A 13 -4.32 -15.42 31.31
C LYS A 13 -3.77 -16.48 32.26
N ASP A 14 -4.28 -17.71 32.15
CA ASP A 14 -3.91 -18.81 33.03
C ASP A 14 -2.85 -19.76 32.46
N MET A 15 -2.35 -19.49 31.28
CA MET A 15 -1.37 -20.39 30.63
C MET A 15 0.05 -20.11 31.12
N SER A 16 0.81 -21.18 31.38
CA SER A 16 2.23 -21.09 31.72
C SER A 16 3.05 -20.76 30.45
N ILE A 17 4.29 -20.36 30.66
CA ILE A 17 5.20 -20.08 29.53
C ILE A 17 5.36 -21.33 28.65
N SER A 18 5.51 -22.49 29.26
CA SER A 18 5.63 -23.75 28.49
C SER A 18 4.40 -24.00 27.62
N GLU A 19 3.21 -23.76 28.17
CA GLU A 19 1.96 -23.89 27.42
C GLU A 19 1.87 -22.85 26.29
N LEU A 20 2.34 -21.62 26.53
CA LEU A 20 2.35 -20.57 25.51
C LEU A 20 3.32 -20.92 24.37
N GLU A 21 4.46 -21.51 24.68
CA GLU A 21 5.41 -21.98 23.67
C GLU A 21 4.77 -23.02 22.77
N GLY A 22 4.01 -23.95 23.37
CA GLY A 22 3.25 -24.95 22.62
C GLY A 22 2.17 -24.30 21.74
N LEU A 23 1.48 -23.33 22.27
CA LEU A 23 0.48 -22.56 21.50
C LEU A 23 1.12 -21.85 20.32
N SER A 24 2.31 -21.27 20.52
CA SER A 24 3.05 -20.61 19.44
C SER A 24 3.32 -21.56 18.28
N GLU A 25 3.76 -22.78 18.59
CA GLU A 25 4.01 -23.79 17.56
C GLU A 25 2.73 -24.17 16.84
N ASP A 26 1.62 -24.35 17.58
CA ASP A 26 0.33 -24.65 16.98
C ASP A 26 -0.14 -23.56 16.03
N ILE A 27 0.03 -22.30 16.41
CA ILE A 27 -0.36 -21.14 15.58
C ILE A 27 0.50 -21.09 14.31
N ARG A 28 1.80 -21.29 14.42
CA ARG A 28 2.68 -21.29 13.24
C ARG A 28 2.30 -22.39 12.26
N LYS A 29 2.06 -23.60 12.75
CA LYS A 29 1.62 -24.71 11.91
C LYS A 29 0.32 -24.37 11.20
N PHE A 30 -0.65 -23.82 11.94
CA PHE A 30 -1.95 -23.43 11.41
C PHE A 30 -1.78 -22.38 10.30
N LEU A 31 -0.98 -21.35 10.53
CA LEU A 31 -0.77 -20.28 9.53
C LEU A 31 -0.11 -20.83 8.27
N ILE A 32 0.92 -21.67 8.43
CA ILE A 32 1.63 -22.24 7.29
C ILE A 32 0.66 -23.08 6.44
N GLU A 33 -0.16 -23.90 7.08
CA GLU A 33 -1.12 -24.76 6.40
C GLU A 33 -2.24 -23.98 5.74
N GLU A 34 -2.89 -23.05 6.47
CA GLU A 34 -4.03 -22.31 5.93
C GLU A 34 -3.60 -21.38 4.79
N LEU A 35 -2.51 -20.64 4.96
CA LEU A 35 -2.05 -19.70 3.96
C LEU A 35 -1.45 -20.40 2.73
N SER A 36 -1.07 -21.67 2.84
CA SER A 36 -0.65 -22.43 1.66
C SER A 36 -1.80 -22.55 0.65
N GLN A 37 -3.05 -22.51 1.12
CA GLN A 37 -4.24 -22.61 0.28
C GLN A 37 -4.77 -21.24 -0.16
N THR A 38 -4.74 -20.25 0.73
CA THR A 38 -5.34 -18.94 0.48
C THR A 38 -4.34 -17.89 -0.01
N GLY A 39 -3.06 -18.07 0.30
CA GLY A 39 -2.10 -16.96 0.23
C GLY A 39 -2.30 -16.03 1.42
N GLY A 40 -1.51 -14.97 1.47
CA GLY A 40 -1.58 -13.96 2.52
C GLY A 40 -0.20 -13.47 2.92
N HIS A 41 -0.16 -12.71 4.01
CA HIS A 41 1.06 -12.10 4.53
C HIS A 41 1.72 -13.05 5.54
N ILE A 42 2.36 -14.12 5.04
CA ILE A 42 2.84 -15.19 5.92
C ILE A 42 4.06 -14.77 6.75
N ALA A 43 5.10 -14.24 6.13
CA ALA A 43 6.34 -13.95 6.87
C ALA A 43 6.13 -12.89 7.97
N PRO A 44 5.42 -11.80 7.73
CA PRO A 44 5.16 -10.84 8.82
C PRO A 44 4.42 -11.45 10.00
N ASN A 45 3.48 -12.35 9.74
CA ASN A 45 2.68 -12.95 10.81
C ASN A 45 3.46 -13.99 11.60
N LEU A 46 4.29 -14.78 10.93
CA LEU A 46 5.15 -15.75 11.64
C LEU A 46 6.12 -15.04 12.58
N GLY A 47 6.49 -13.81 12.26
CA GLY A 47 7.41 -13.02 13.08
C GLY A 47 6.80 -12.45 14.35
N VAL A 48 5.46 -12.39 14.46
CA VAL A 48 4.82 -11.72 15.60
C VAL A 48 3.95 -12.65 16.45
N VAL A 49 4.15 -13.96 16.37
CA VAL A 49 3.33 -14.91 17.12
C VAL A 49 3.48 -14.68 18.62
N GLU A 50 4.70 -14.73 19.14
CA GLU A 50 4.94 -14.55 20.57
C GLU A 50 4.56 -13.15 21.05
N LEU A 51 4.87 -12.12 20.25
CA LEU A 51 4.53 -10.75 20.61
C LEU A 51 3.01 -10.57 20.74
N THR A 52 2.25 -11.09 19.79
CA THR A 52 0.78 -10.97 19.82
C THR A 52 0.19 -11.69 21.03
N ILE A 53 0.68 -12.91 21.30
CA ILE A 53 0.25 -13.68 22.47
C ILE A 53 0.58 -12.92 23.76
N ALA A 54 1.80 -12.38 23.87
CA ALA A 54 2.22 -11.63 25.05
C ALA A 54 1.33 -10.41 25.29
N LEU A 55 0.98 -9.70 24.23
CA LEU A 55 0.10 -8.53 24.36
C LEU A 55 -1.27 -8.93 24.86
N HIS A 56 -1.85 -10.01 24.30
CA HIS A 56 -3.17 -10.46 24.74
C HIS A 56 -3.16 -11.09 26.15
N LYS A 57 -2.01 -11.65 26.56
CA LYS A 57 -1.92 -12.19 27.92
C LYS A 57 -1.85 -11.06 28.96
N LEU A 58 -1.12 -9.98 28.67
CA LEU A 58 -0.85 -8.94 29.67
C LEU A 58 -1.84 -7.78 29.63
N PHE A 59 -2.60 -7.64 28.55
CA PHE A 59 -3.57 -6.56 28.39
C PHE A 59 -4.95 -7.12 28.10
N ASP A 60 -5.98 -6.32 28.29
CA ASP A 60 -7.37 -6.75 28.21
C ASP A 60 -8.08 -6.16 26.99
N SER A 61 -7.83 -6.73 25.82
CA SER A 61 -8.55 -6.36 24.60
C SER A 61 -10.03 -6.82 24.71
N PRO A 62 -11.02 -6.06 24.26
CA PRO A 62 -10.93 -4.79 23.51
C PRO A 62 -10.91 -3.52 24.37
N LYS A 63 -10.95 -3.65 25.69
CA LYS A 63 -10.84 -2.48 26.57
C LYS A 63 -9.53 -1.75 26.31
N ASP A 64 -8.41 -2.47 26.36
CA ASP A 64 -7.10 -1.96 25.91
C ASP A 64 -7.05 -2.02 24.39
N LYS A 65 -6.45 -1.01 23.76
CA LYS A 65 -6.54 -0.80 22.32
C LYS A 65 -5.24 -1.18 21.65
N PHE A 66 -5.29 -2.21 20.80
CA PHE A 66 -4.16 -2.60 19.95
C PHE A 66 -4.39 -2.04 18.55
N LEU A 67 -3.45 -1.18 18.08
CA LEU A 67 -3.50 -0.61 16.73
C LEU A 67 -2.34 -1.18 15.92
N TRP A 68 -2.66 -2.02 14.95
CA TRP A 68 -1.64 -2.68 14.11
C TRP A 68 -1.32 -1.76 12.93
N ASP A 69 -0.10 -1.21 12.89
CA ASP A 69 0.31 -0.36 11.77
C ASP A 69 0.37 -1.21 10.49
N VAL A 70 -0.12 -0.69 9.38
CA VAL A 70 -0.44 -1.42 8.15
C VAL A 70 -1.56 -2.44 8.39
N GLY A 71 -1.40 -3.31 9.38
CA GLY A 71 -2.39 -4.30 9.75
C GLY A 71 -2.23 -5.66 9.09
N HIS A 72 -1.25 -5.81 8.21
CA HIS A 72 -1.00 -7.09 7.52
C HIS A 72 -0.51 -8.17 8.48
N GLN A 73 0.01 -7.81 9.64
CA GLN A 73 0.55 -8.70 10.66
C GLN A 73 -0.46 -9.00 11.78
N SER A 74 -1.74 -8.96 11.46
CA SER A 74 -2.81 -9.12 12.47
C SER A 74 -3.48 -10.50 12.48
N TYR A 75 -2.91 -11.50 11.76
CA TYR A 75 -3.55 -12.80 11.65
C TYR A 75 -3.58 -13.55 12.99
N VAL A 76 -2.50 -13.47 13.77
CA VAL A 76 -2.45 -14.09 15.10
C VAL A 76 -3.50 -13.44 16.00
N HIS A 77 -3.64 -12.12 15.92
CA HIS A 77 -4.69 -11.39 16.64
C HIS A 77 -6.08 -11.91 16.26
N LYS A 78 -6.33 -12.16 14.97
CA LYS A 78 -7.61 -12.70 14.51
C LYS A 78 -7.86 -14.10 15.06
N ILE A 79 -6.83 -14.96 15.08
CA ILE A 79 -6.91 -16.30 15.67
C ILE A 79 -7.29 -16.22 17.15
N LEU A 80 -6.58 -15.39 17.91
CA LEU A 80 -6.78 -15.28 19.36
C LEU A 80 -8.13 -14.64 19.73
N THR A 81 -8.72 -13.90 18.81
CA THR A 81 -10.01 -13.23 19.04
C THR A 81 -11.18 -13.95 18.38
N GLY A 82 -11.01 -15.24 18.04
CA GLY A 82 -12.12 -16.11 17.71
C GLY A 82 -12.41 -16.36 16.24
N ARG A 83 -11.47 -16.03 15.35
CA ARG A 83 -11.74 -16.14 13.90
C ARG A 83 -10.93 -17.23 13.19
N ALA A 84 -10.28 -18.14 13.94
CA ALA A 84 -9.46 -19.19 13.32
C ALA A 84 -10.28 -20.07 12.36
N LYS A 85 -11.51 -20.40 12.73
CA LYS A 85 -12.37 -21.28 11.91
C LYS A 85 -12.69 -20.69 10.54
N GLU A 86 -12.53 -19.37 10.37
CA GLU A 86 -12.83 -18.67 9.13
C GLU A 86 -11.61 -18.52 8.21
N PHE A 87 -10.44 -18.99 8.64
CA PHE A 87 -9.18 -18.74 7.90
C PHE A 87 -9.16 -19.34 6.50
N GLY A 88 -9.97 -20.36 6.24
CA GLY A 88 -10.13 -20.88 4.87
C GLY A 88 -10.70 -19.86 3.90
N THR A 89 -11.33 -18.80 4.41
CA THR A 89 -11.91 -17.72 3.59
C THR A 89 -11.03 -16.46 3.55
N LEU A 90 -9.83 -16.51 4.12
CA LEU A 90 -8.95 -15.33 4.23
C LEU A 90 -8.72 -14.71 2.86
N ARG A 91 -9.02 -13.42 2.73
CA ARG A 91 -8.83 -12.61 1.52
C ARG A 91 -9.71 -13.05 0.35
N GLN A 92 -10.65 -13.96 0.59
CA GLN A 92 -11.59 -14.41 -0.42
C GLN A 92 -12.84 -13.54 -0.42
N TYR A 93 -13.57 -13.54 -1.52
CA TYR A 93 -14.80 -12.76 -1.67
C TYR A 93 -15.78 -13.08 -0.53
N GLN A 94 -16.24 -12.04 0.18
CA GLN A 94 -17.14 -12.16 1.35
C GLN A 94 -16.54 -12.96 2.51
N GLY A 95 -15.25 -13.20 2.48
CA GLY A 95 -14.54 -13.92 3.54
C GLY A 95 -13.80 -12.98 4.48
N LEU A 96 -12.91 -13.59 5.27
CA LEU A 96 -12.12 -12.87 6.27
C LEU A 96 -11.18 -11.87 5.61
N CYS A 97 -11.18 -10.65 6.12
CA CYS A 97 -10.30 -9.58 5.61
C CYS A 97 -8.84 -9.85 5.97
N GLY A 98 -7.92 -9.48 5.08
CA GLY A 98 -6.49 -9.61 5.32
C GLY A 98 -5.89 -8.52 6.21
N PHE A 99 -6.72 -7.57 6.65
CA PHE A 99 -6.34 -6.46 7.52
C PHE A 99 -7.36 -6.36 8.66
N PRO A 100 -7.09 -5.61 9.72
CA PRO A 100 -8.10 -5.43 10.77
C PRO A 100 -9.39 -4.85 10.19
N LYS A 101 -10.50 -5.32 10.71
CA LYS A 101 -11.83 -4.94 10.21
C LYS A 101 -12.80 -4.82 11.39
N ARG A 102 -13.29 -3.61 11.64
CA ARG A 102 -14.14 -3.34 12.81
C ARG A 102 -15.44 -4.14 12.80
N CYS A 103 -16.01 -4.37 11.62
CA CYS A 103 -17.25 -5.16 11.54
C CYS A 103 -17.04 -6.66 11.79
N GLU A 104 -15.79 -7.15 11.77
CA GLU A 104 -15.51 -8.56 12.07
C GLU A 104 -15.46 -8.83 13.58
N SER A 105 -14.97 -7.86 14.38
CA SER A 105 -14.69 -8.10 15.79
C SER A 105 -14.55 -6.80 16.55
N GLU A 106 -15.06 -6.78 17.78
CA GLU A 106 -14.87 -5.64 18.69
C GLU A 106 -13.40 -5.47 19.07
N HIS A 107 -12.57 -6.50 18.87
CA HIS A 107 -11.14 -6.43 19.17
C HIS A 107 -10.35 -5.68 18.08
N ASP A 108 -10.93 -5.47 16.89
CA ASP A 108 -10.32 -4.70 15.81
C ASP A 108 -10.75 -3.25 15.96
N VAL A 109 -9.95 -2.46 16.67
CA VAL A 109 -10.33 -1.10 17.06
C VAL A 109 -9.95 -0.04 16.02
N TRP A 110 -9.08 -0.39 15.06
CA TRP A 110 -8.59 0.53 14.04
C TRP A 110 -8.39 -0.24 12.73
N GLU A 111 -8.98 0.29 11.65
CA GLU A 111 -8.82 -0.30 10.32
C GLU A 111 -7.69 0.38 9.58
N THR A 112 -6.95 -0.39 8.79
CA THR A 112 -5.81 0.13 8.07
C THR A 112 -5.41 -0.84 6.95
N GLY A 113 -4.47 -0.44 6.15
CA GLY A 113 -3.85 -1.18 5.06
C GLY A 113 -2.64 -0.41 4.57
N HIS A 114 -2.61 0.90 4.83
CA HIS A 114 -1.48 1.78 4.52
C HIS A 114 -0.64 1.98 5.77
N SER A 115 0.67 2.13 5.58
CA SER A 115 1.61 2.28 6.69
C SER A 115 1.53 3.64 7.37
N SER A 116 2.05 3.69 8.60
CA SER A 116 2.45 4.90 9.30
C SER A 116 1.31 5.73 9.88
N THR A 117 0.09 5.18 9.94
CA THR A 117 -1.06 5.89 10.51
C THR A 117 -1.33 5.54 11.97
N SER A 118 -0.75 4.45 12.49
CA SER A 118 -1.12 3.90 13.80
C SER A 118 -0.81 4.86 14.94
N LEU A 119 0.33 5.56 14.89
CA LEU A 119 0.73 6.42 16.00
C LEU A 119 -0.19 7.64 16.12
N SER A 120 -0.61 8.21 14.98
CA SER A 120 -1.55 9.33 14.99
C SER A 120 -2.92 8.90 15.52
N ALA A 121 -3.41 7.75 15.05
CA ALA A 121 -4.69 7.21 15.53
C ALA A 121 -4.62 6.91 17.02
N ALA A 122 -3.51 6.33 17.48
CA ALA A 122 -3.30 6.02 18.90
C ALA A 122 -3.27 7.30 19.73
N MET A 123 -2.64 8.36 19.22
CA MET A 123 -2.64 9.65 19.92
C MET A 123 -4.06 10.17 20.08
N GLY A 124 -4.88 10.08 19.03
CA GLY A 124 -6.29 10.45 19.12
C GLY A 124 -7.04 9.65 20.18
N MET A 125 -6.83 8.33 20.21
CA MET A 125 -7.47 7.47 21.20
C MET A 125 -7.00 7.80 22.62
N ALA A 126 -5.70 8.07 22.81
CA ALA A 126 -5.15 8.40 24.12
C ALA A 126 -5.65 9.74 24.62
N LEU A 127 -5.76 10.74 23.76
CA LEU A 127 -6.32 12.03 24.13
C LEU A 127 -7.80 11.90 24.50
N ALA A 128 -8.57 11.09 23.75
CA ALA A 128 -9.97 10.81 24.07
C ALA A 128 -10.09 10.12 25.43
N ARG A 129 -9.22 9.13 25.70
CA ARG A 129 -9.17 8.44 27.00
C ARG A 129 -8.95 9.44 28.13
N ASP A 130 -7.97 10.34 27.97
CA ASP A 130 -7.63 11.30 29.01
C ASP A 130 -8.78 12.29 29.26
N LEU A 131 -9.45 12.71 28.20
CA LEU A 131 -10.61 13.62 28.32
C LEU A 131 -11.81 12.94 28.96
N LYS A 132 -12.02 11.65 28.69
CA LYS A 132 -13.08 10.84 29.31
C LYS A 132 -12.70 10.40 30.71
N LYS A 133 -11.44 10.56 31.11
CA LYS A 133 -10.90 10.14 32.42
C LYS A 133 -11.00 8.63 32.63
N THR A 134 -10.84 7.85 31.57
CA THR A 134 -10.75 6.39 31.64
C THR A 134 -9.29 5.95 31.70
N LYS A 135 -9.03 4.65 31.85
CA LYS A 135 -7.69 4.15 32.20
C LYS A 135 -7.13 3.11 31.24
N GLU A 136 -7.79 2.87 30.11
CA GLU A 136 -7.34 1.83 29.18
C GLU A 136 -5.96 2.16 28.60
N TYR A 137 -5.21 1.11 28.31
CA TYR A 137 -3.93 1.24 27.61
C TYR A 137 -4.19 1.41 26.10
N VAL A 138 -3.39 2.26 25.46
CA VAL A 138 -3.41 2.45 24.01
C VAL A 138 -2.05 2.01 23.50
N ILE A 139 -2.04 0.99 22.64
CA ILE A 139 -0.82 0.27 22.27
C ILE A 139 -0.74 0.14 20.74
N PRO A 140 -0.10 1.09 20.06
CA PRO A 140 0.18 0.91 18.64
C PRO A 140 1.38 -0.01 18.44
N ILE A 141 1.30 -0.89 17.45
CA ILE A 141 2.38 -1.82 17.07
C ILE A 141 2.82 -1.41 15.67
N ILE A 142 4.04 -0.92 15.54
CA ILE A 142 4.55 -0.36 14.30
C ILE A 142 5.87 -1.02 13.91
N GLY A 143 6.01 -1.35 12.63
CA GLY A 143 7.25 -1.90 12.11
C GLY A 143 8.30 -0.82 11.89
N ASP A 144 9.57 -1.26 11.83
CA ASP A 144 10.69 -0.35 11.65
C ASP A 144 10.63 0.38 10.30
N GLY A 145 10.13 -0.27 9.25
CA GLY A 145 9.94 0.39 7.95
C GLY A 145 8.87 1.49 8.00
N ALA A 146 7.75 1.20 8.65
CA ALA A 146 6.64 2.15 8.75
C ALA A 146 6.99 3.34 9.66
N LEU A 147 7.89 3.14 10.62
CA LEU A 147 8.33 4.21 11.52
C LEU A 147 9.03 5.33 10.77
N THR A 148 9.60 5.05 9.60
CA THR A 148 10.29 6.07 8.79
C THR A 148 9.34 6.98 8.03
N GLY A 149 8.05 6.66 7.99
CA GLY A 149 7.06 7.51 7.31
C GLY A 149 6.91 8.86 8.00
N GLY A 150 6.70 9.90 7.19
CA GLY A 150 6.64 11.27 7.74
C GLY A 150 5.56 11.44 8.79
N MET A 151 4.39 10.86 8.55
CA MET A 151 3.28 10.97 9.50
C MET A 151 3.60 10.30 10.85
N ALA A 152 4.33 9.16 10.81
CA ALA A 152 4.77 8.51 12.05
C ALA A 152 5.72 9.41 12.83
N LEU A 153 6.64 10.09 12.14
CA LEU A 153 7.58 11.02 12.79
C LEU A 153 6.84 12.23 13.37
N GLU A 154 5.84 12.76 12.66
CA GLU A 154 4.98 13.83 13.19
C GLU A 154 4.29 13.40 14.47
N ALA A 155 3.77 12.17 14.51
CA ALA A 155 3.08 11.64 15.69
C ALA A 155 4.05 11.47 16.86
N LEU A 156 5.25 10.91 16.61
CA LEU A 156 6.26 10.78 17.67
C LEU A 156 6.59 12.13 18.29
N ASN A 157 6.77 13.14 17.45
CA ASN A 157 7.04 14.50 17.90
C ASN A 157 5.94 15.01 18.83
N HIS A 158 4.68 14.82 18.46
CA HIS A 158 3.54 15.30 19.23
C HIS A 158 3.33 14.50 20.52
N ILE A 159 3.41 13.18 20.44
CA ILE A 159 3.25 12.30 21.61
C ILE A 159 4.30 12.63 22.67
N GLY A 160 5.55 12.78 22.25
CA GLY A 160 6.64 13.10 23.17
C GLY A 160 6.48 14.46 23.84
N HIS A 161 6.04 15.46 23.05
CA HIS A 161 5.80 16.82 23.57
C HIS A 161 4.70 16.83 24.66
N GLU A 162 3.60 16.13 24.38
CA GLU A 162 2.45 16.06 25.29
C GLU A 162 2.69 15.13 26.48
N LYS A 163 3.70 14.28 26.41
CA LYS A 163 4.01 13.27 27.45
C LYS A 163 2.82 12.36 27.74
N THR A 164 2.07 12.04 26.70
CA THR A 164 0.86 11.22 26.78
C THR A 164 1.20 9.78 27.16
N ASP A 165 0.47 9.21 28.11
CA ASP A 165 0.62 7.80 28.47
C ASP A 165 0.25 6.93 27.28
N MET A 166 1.21 6.15 26.80
CA MET A 166 1.05 5.29 25.63
C MET A 166 2.19 4.28 25.59
N ILE A 167 1.92 3.08 25.13
CA ILE A 167 2.96 2.06 24.93
C ILE A 167 3.08 1.80 23.44
N VAL A 168 4.15 2.31 22.83
CA VAL A 168 4.46 2.07 21.41
C VAL A 168 5.33 0.82 21.33
N ILE A 169 4.88 -0.18 20.57
CA ILE A 169 5.67 -1.40 20.31
C ILE A 169 6.32 -1.22 18.95
N LEU A 170 7.65 -1.09 18.96
CA LEU A 170 8.42 -1.05 17.70
C LEU A 170 8.85 -2.48 17.37
N ASN A 171 8.23 -3.05 16.34
CA ASN A 171 8.55 -4.39 15.86
C ASN A 171 9.64 -4.29 14.80
N ASP A 172 10.86 -4.66 15.17
CA ASP A 172 12.04 -4.45 14.34
C ASP A 172 12.53 -5.80 13.80
N ASN A 173 12.33 -6.03 12.50
CA ASN A 173 12.83 -7.23 11.82
C ASN A 173 13.74 -6.88 10.64
N GLU A 174 14.16 -5.62 10.54
CA GLU A 174 15.07 -5.08 9.51
C GLU A 174 14.47 -5.02 8.11
N MET A 175 13.18 -5.36 7.97
CA MET A 175 12.54 -5.40 6.65
C MET A 175 11.16 -4.72 6.66
N SER A 176 10.90 -4.00 5.58
CA SER A 176 9.53 -3.65 5.20
C SER A 176 9.07 -4.74 4.21
N ILE A 177 8.70 -4.38 2.99
CA ILE A 177 8.47 -5.38 1.93
C ILE A 177 9.83 -5.94 1.48
N ALA A 178 10.79 -5.06 1.29
CA ALA A 178 12.20 -5.36 0.98
C ALA A 178 13.07 -4.87 2.14
N PRO A 179 14.38 -5.11 2.13
CA PRO A 179 15.25 -4.56 3.17
C PRO A 179 15.11 -3.04 3.27
N ASN A 180 15.06 -2.52 4.49
CA ASN A 180 14.84 -1.10 4.74
C ASN A 180 16.02 -0.25 4.25
N VAL A 181 15.72 0.99 3.88
CA VAL A 181 16.72 1.97 3.45
C VAL A 181 16.63 3.21 4.35
N GLY A 182 17.67 4.02 4.31
CA GLY A 182 17.70 5.31 4.98
C GLY A 182 18.47 5.35 6.27
N ALA A 183 18.76 6.56 6.72
CA ALA A 183 19.61 6.80 7.91
C ALA A 183 18.96 6.29 9.20
N LEU A 184 17.64 6.37 9.31
CA LEU A 184 16.94 5.87 10.50
C LEU A 184 17.11 4.36 10.65
N HIS A 185 17.19 3.63 9.52
CA HIS A 185 17.50 2.20 9.55
C HIS A 185 18.86 1.95 10.21
N ASN A 186 19.84 2.81 9.92
CA ASN A 186 21.18 2.68 10.52
C ASN A 186 21.13 2.97 12.03
N VAL A 187 20.33 3.93 12.46
CA VAL A 187 20.12 4.21 13.90
C VAL A 187 19.56 2.97 14.58
N LEU A 188 18.51 2.38 14.00
CA LEU A 188 17.88 1.18 14.55
C LEU A 188 18.87 -0.02 14.52
N GLY A 189 19.72 -0.08 13.50
CA GLY A 189 20.77 -1.10 13.41
C GLY A 189 21.72 -1.07 14.59
N ARG A 190 22.14 0.13 14.98
CA ARG A 190 23.00 0.30 16.17
C ARG A 190 22.27 -0.12 17.44
N LEU A 191 20.96 0.17 17.54
CA LEU A 191 20.16 -0.25 18.68
C LEU A 191 20.05 -1.78 18.76
N ARG A 192 19.87 -2.44 17.60
CA ARG A 192 19.75 -3.91 17.55
C ARG A 192 21.00 -4.61 18.04
N THR A 193 22.17 -4.07 17.71
CA THR A 193 23.44 -4.69 18.05
C THR A 193 23.88 -4.39 19.48
N ALA A 194 23.16 -3.51 20.19
CA ALA A 194 23.49 -3.14 21.57
C ALA A 194 22.88 -4.12 22.60
N GLY A 195 22.74 -5.38 22.22
CA GLY A 195 22.03 -6.40 23.02
C GLY A 195 22.65 -6.75 24.37
N LYS A 196 23.85 -6.23 24.68
CA LYS A 196 24.47 -6.39 26.00
C LYS A 196 24.28 -5.15 26.88
N TYR A 197 23.43 -4.24 26.42
CA TYR A 197 23.35 -2.89 26.94
C TYR A 197 22.78 -2.81 28.37
N HIS A 198 21.75 -3.62 28.69
CA HIS A 198 21.15 -3.58 30.02
C HIS A 198 22.15 -3.93 31.12
N TRP A 199 23.00 -4.93 30.84
CA TRP A 199 24.02 -5.35 31.80
C TRP A 199 25.05 -4.23 32.02
N VAL A 200 25.48 -3.60 30.95
CA VAL A 200 26.46 -2.50 30.99
C VAL A 200 25.86 -1.29 31.69
N LYS A 201 24.59 -0.99 31.46
CA LYS A 201 23.89 0.13 32.10
C LYS A 201 23.83 -0.04 33.62
N ASP A 202 23.41 -1.23 34.06
CA ASP A 202 23.28 -1.51 35.50
C ASP A 202 24.66 -1.45 36.19
N GLU A 203 25.68 -1.99 35.54
CA GLU A 203 27.03 -1.97 36.06
C GLU A 203 27.62 -0.56 36.08
N LEU A 204 27.34 0.23 35.05
CA LEU A 204 27.75 1.63 34.97
C LEU A 204 27.04 2.49 36.01
N GLU A 205 25.73 2.28 36.19
CA GLU A 205 24.97 2.98 37.25
C GLU A 205 25.52 2.62 38.64
N TYR A 206 25.89 1.35 38.83
CA TYR A 206 26.52 0.88 40.06
C TYR A 206 27.87 1.56 40.29
N ILE A 207 28.70 1.67 39.24
CA ILE A 207 29.98 2.34 39.31
C ILE A 207 29.81 3.84 39.57
N LEU A 208 28.87 4.48 38.84
CA LEU A 208 28.65 5.92 38.96
C LEU A 208 28.09 6.30 40.35
N LYS A 209 27.28 5.41 40.95
CA LYS A 209 26.75 5.61 42.31
C LYS A 209 27.85 5.51 43.39
N LYS A 210 28.98 4.87 43.08
CA LYS A 210 30.09 4.73 44.00
C LYS A 210 31.11 5.88 43.95
N ILE A 211 31.00 6.80 42.98
CA ILE A 211 31.87 7.96 42.90
C ILE A 211 31.43 8.97 43.95
N PRO A 212 32.30 9.30 44.93
CA PRO A 212 31.92 10.26 46.01
C PRO A 212 31.64 11.64 45.43
N ALA A 213 30.60 12.28 45.91
CA ALA A 213 30.26 13.68 45.55
C ALA A 213 31.24 14.62 46.26
N VAL A 214 32.18 15.17 45.52
CA VAL A 214 33.17 16.10 46.07
C VAL A 214 33.04 17.45 45.38
N GLY A 215 32.55 18.43 46.13
CA GLY A 215 32.54 19.85 45.80
C GLY A 215 31.68 20.26 44.56
N GLY A 216 31.11 21.43 44.59
CA GLY A 216 30.13 21.90 43.61
C GLY A 216 30.60 21.96 42.15
N LYS A 217 31.84 22.31 41.89
CA LYS A 217 32.39 22.38 40.52
C LYS A 217 32.76 20.99 39.97
N VAL A 218 33.13 20.09 40.83
CA VAL A 218 33.48 18.71 40.47
C VAL A 218 32.18 17.93 40.22
N ALA A 219 31.10 18.22 40.98
CA ALA A 219 29.79 17.60 40.78
C ALA A 219 29.21 17.96 39.40
N ALA A 220 29.32 19.22 38.99
CA ALA A 220 28.84 19.67 37.66
C ALA A 220 29.64 19.03 36.52
N THR A 221 30.93 18.85 36.70
CA THR A 221 31.80 18.20 35.72
C THR A 221 31.53 16.69 35.69
N ALA A 222 31.35 16.08 36.86
CA ALA A 222 30.99 14.67 36.97
C ALA A 222 29.62 14.38 36.35
N GLU A 223 28.67 15.30 36.52
CA GLU A 223 27.37 15.20 35.90
C GLU A 223 27.45 15.29 34.38
N LYS A 224 28.26 16.20 33.85
CA LYS A 224 28.49 16.33 32.39
C LYS A 224 29.19 15.08 31.85
N ILE A 225 30.16 14.52 32.56
CA ILE A 225 30.84 13.30 32.17
C ILE A 225 29.86 12.12 32.20
N LYS A 226 29.00 12.07 33.24
CA LYS A 226 27.96 11.07 33.39
C LYS A 226 26.99 11.15 32.21
N ASP A 227 26.55 12.36 31.86
CA ASP A 227 25.66 12.57 30.72
C ASP A 227 26.34 12.20 29.41
N SER A 228 27.60 12.59 29.23
CA SER A 228 28.38 12.24 28.03
C SER A 228 28.59 10.72 27.89
N LEU A 229 28.87 10.06 29.00
CA LEU A 229 28.99 8.60 29.03
C LEU A 229 27.64 7.93 28.77
N LYS A 230 26.58 8.50 29.33
CA LYS A 230 25.21 8.06 29.08
C LYS A 230 24.89 8.18 27.57
N TYR A 231 25.24 9.30 26.97
CA TYR A 231 25.03 9.51 25.52
C TYR A 231 25.84 8.54 24.67
N LEU A 232 27.04 8.21 25.11
CA LEU A 232 27.90 7.26 24.39
C LEU A 232 27.41 5.82 24.51
N LEU A 233 26.75 5.50 25.63
CA LEU A 233 26.35 4.14 25.95
C LEU A 233 24.86 3.87 25.75
N VAL A 234 24.01 4.92 25.67
CA VAL A 234 22.55 4.77 25.54
C VAL A 234 22.14 4.86 24.09
N SER A 235 21.90 3.73 23.48
CA SER A 235 21.50 3.64 22.08
C SER A 235 20.07 4.18 21.84
N GLY A 236 19.25 4.31 22.91
CA GLY A 236 17.89 4.84 22.83
C GLY A 236 17.78 6.35 22.90
N VAL A 237 18.89 7.10 22.81
CA VAL A 237 18.90 8.56 22.97
C VAL A 237 17.93 9.26 22.02
N PHE A 238 17.85 8.79 20.78
CA PHE A 238 16.94 9.39 19.80
C PHE A 238 15.51 9.45 20.34
N PHE A 239 15.01 8.32 20.86
CA PHE A 239 13.64 8.26 21.38
C PHE A 239 13.50 9.00 22.71
N GLU A 240 14.53 8.95 23.55
CA GLU A 240 14.49 9.65 24.84
C GLU A 240 14.50 11.17 24.67
N GLU A 241 15.26 11.66 23.68
CA GLU A 241 15.26 13.10 23.36
C GLU A 241 13.90 13.56 22.85
N LEU A 242 13.13 12.67 22.22
CA LEU A 242 11.77 12.97 21.78
C LEU A 242 10.74 12.91 22.94
N GLY A 243 11.17 12.48 24.13
CA GLY A 243 10.29 12.45 25.28
C GLY A 243 9.76 11.07 25.69
N PHE A 244 10.24 10.00 25.02
CA PHE A 244 9.82 8.63 25.31
C PHE A 244 10.78 7.96 26.31
N THR A 245 10.24 7.07 27.13
CA THR A 245 11.08 6.10 27.84
C THR A 245 11.35 4.95 26.88
N TYR A 246 12.62 4.69 26.60
CA TYR A 246 13.02 3.61 25.69
C TYR A 246 13.32 2.34 26.51
N LEU A 247 12.66 1.24 26.13
CA LEU A 247 12.87 -0.08 26.73
C LEU A 247 13.28 -1.06 25.63
N GLY A 248 14.38 -1.77 25.85
CA GLY A 248 14.86 -2.76 24.89
C GLY A 248 16.32 -2.55 24.54
N PRO A 249 16.79 -3.21 23.48
CA PRO A 249 16.03 -4.15 22.63
C PRO A 249 15.70 -5.45 23.35
N VAL A 250 14.52 -6.00 23.10
CA VAL A 250 14.05 -7.24 23.71
C VAL A 250 13.79 -8.29 22.63
N ASP A 251 14.17 -9.54 22.91
CA ASP A 251 13.91 -10.66 22.00
C ASP A 251 12.40 -10.92 21.94
N GLY A 252 11.79 -10.67 20.80
CA GLY A 252 10.35 -10.83 20.60
C GLY A 252 9.87 -12.26 20.52
N HIS A 253 10.78 -13.25 20.70
CA HIS A 253 10.44 -14.67 20.72
C HIS A 253 10.71 -15.30 22.08
N ASP A 254 11.03 -14.48 23.09
CA ASP A 254 11.31 -14.92 24.46
C ASP A 254 10.22 -14.39 25.38
N TYR A 255 9.31 -15.27 25.81
CA TYR A 255 8.17 -14.87 26.63
C TYR A 255 8.57 -14.24 27.95
N GLU A 256 9.57 -14.79 28.62
CA GLU A 256 10.00 -14.26 29.92
C GLU A 256 10.42 -12.80 29.80
N LYS A 257 11.27 -12.52 28.80
CA LYS A 257 11.76 -11.16 28.57
C LYS A 257 10.65 -10.22 28.09
N LEU A 258 9.74 -10.71 27.24
CA LEU A 258 8.60 -9.91 26.79
C LEU A 258 7.71 -9.53 27.98
N PHE A 259 7.39 -10.48 28.83
CA PHE A 259 6.54 -10.22 30.00
C PHE A 259 7.19 -9.21 30.95
N GLU A 260 8.47 -9.40 31.25
CA GLU A 260 9.21 -8.49 32.12
C GLU A 260 9.18 -7.05 31.57
N THR A 261 9.49 -6.90 30.28
CA THR A 261 9.55 -5.57 29.66
C THR A 261 8.17 -4.92 29.56
N LEU A 262 7.15 -5.68 29.16
CA LEU A 262 5.80 -5.13 29.01
C LEU A 262 5.19 -4.78 30.37
N GLN A 263 5.47 -5.55 31.41
CA GLN A 263 5.00 -5.21 32.76
C GLN A 263 5.67 -3.95 33.28
N TYR A 264 6.94 -3.75 32.97
CA TYR A 264 7.62 -2.50 33.30
C TYR A 264 6.99 -1.32 32.54
N ALA A 265 6.67 -1.52 31.27
CA ALA A 265 6.02 -0.48 30.46
C ALA A 265 4.67 -0.08 31.04
N LYS A 266 3.89 -1.05 31.53
CA LYS A 266 2.57 -0.78 32.15
C LYS A 266 2.67 0.18 33.33
N LYS A 267 3.76 0.11 34.10
CA LYS A 267 3.96 0.92 35.29
C LYS A 267 4.62 2.26 35.03
N THR A 268 5.10 2.48 33.83
CA THR A 268 5.83 3.69 33.46
C THR A 268 4.86 4.81 33.04
N LYS A 269 5.03 5.99 33.61
CA LYS A 269 4.26 7.17 33.21
C LYS A 269 4.86 7.82 31.97
N GLY A 270 4.00 8.39 31.16
CA GLY A 270 4.39 9.02 29.90
C GLY A 270 4.51 8.00 28.79
N PRO A 271 4.93 8.45 27.61
CA PRO A 271 5.03 7.54 26.47
C PRO A 271 6.24 6.63 26.61
N VAL A 272 6.03 5.34 26.30
CA VAL A 272 7.07 4.30 26.36
C VAL A 272 7.21 3.72 24.96
N LEU A 273 8.44 3.55 24.51
CA LEU A 273 8.71 2.81 23.27
C LEU A 273 9.42 1.51 23.65
N VAL A 274 8.75 0.40 23.38
CA VAL A 274 9.31 -0.96 23.59
C VAL A 274 9.88 -1.44 22.27
N HIS A 275 11.19 -1.57 22.18
CA HIS A 275 11.89 -2.00 20.97
C HIS A 275 12.02 -3.52 20.99
N VAL A 276 11.23 -4.19 20.13
CA VAL A 276 11.14 -5.66 20.07
C VAL A 276 11.83 -6.13 18.79
N ILE A 277 12.76 -7.07 18.94
CA ILE A 277 13.47 -7.65 17.81
C ILE A 277 12.81 -8.98 17.46
N THR A 278 12.35 -9.10 16.22
CA THR A 278 11.70 -10.32 15.74
C THR A 278 12.39 -10.84 14.47
N LYS A 279 12.07 -12.09 14.13
CA LYS A 279 12.57 -12.72 12.90
C LYS A 279 11.40 -12.94 11.95
N LYS A 280 11.38 -12.21 10.86
CA LYS A 280 10.35 -12.33 9.83
C LYS A 280 10.39 -13.75 9.24
N GLY A 281 9.24 -14.41 9.18
CA GLY A 281 9.15 -15.78 8.65
C GLY A 281 9.51 -16.88 9.62
N LYS A 282 9.71 -16.57 10.91
CA LYS A 282 10.17 -17.54 11.92
C LYS A 282 9.32 -18.82 11.91
N GLY A 283 10.01 -19.96 11.83
CA GLY A 283 9.37 -21.28 11.88
C GLY A 283 9.04 -21.89 10.53
N TYR A 284 9.28 -21.16 9.44
CA TYR A 284 9.10 -21.68 8.08
C TYR A 284 10.33 -21.31 7.24
N LYS A 285 11.17 -22.29 6.98
CA LYS A 285 12.50 -22.07 6.40
C LYS A 285 12.50 -21.25 5.10
N PRO A 286 11.62 -21.51 4.13
CA PRO A 286 11.60 -20.67 2.93
C PRO A 286 11.36 -19.18 3.22
N ALA A 287 10.51 -18.87 4.21
CA ALA A 287 10.24 -17.48 4.60
C ALA A 287 11.37 -16.88 5.42
N GLU A 288 12.01 -17.69 6.29
CA GLU A 288 13.16 -17.23 7.09
C GLU A 288 14.35 -16.85 6.22
N SER A 289 14.54 -17.58 5.12
CA SER A 289 15.70 -17.40 4.22
C SER A 289 15.49 -16.29 3.20
N ASP A 290 14.32 -15.66 3.19
CA ASP A 290 13.94 -14.64 2.22
C ASP A 290 14.72 -13.35 2.47
N VAL A 291 15.50 -12.91 1.49
CA VAL A 291 16.31 -11.70 1.61
C VAL A 291 15.79 -10.55 0.74
N ILE A 292 14.78 -10.81 -0.10
CA ILE A 292 14.26 -9.80 -1.02
C ILE A 292 12.79 -9.44 -0.79
N GLY A 293 12.10 -10.14 0.12
CA GLY A 293 10.73 -9.85 0.45
C GLY A 293 9.67 -10.64 -0.30
N THR A 294 10.06 -11.75 -0.91
CA THR A 294 9.15 -12.62 -1.67
C THR A 294 8.00 -13.14 -0.78
N TRP A 295 8.29 -13.44 0.49
CA TRP A 295 7.34 -14.02 1.44
C TRP A 295 6.58 -12.97 2.26
N HIS A 296 6.73 -11.70 1.93
CA HIS A 296 5.97 -10.64 2.61
C HIS A 296 4.47 -10.81 2.36
N GLY A 297 4.07 -11.04 1.10
CA GLY A 297 2.69 -11.32 0.74
C GLY A 297 2.68 -12.27 -0.45
N THR A 298 2.00 -13.41 -0.32
CA THR A 298 2.06 -14.49 -1.31
C THR A 298 0.68 -14.94 -1.76
N GLY A 299 0.66 -15.59 -2.93
CA GLY A 299 -0.43 -16.47 -3.31
C GLY A 299 -0.25 -17.85 -2.70
N PRO A 300 -1.07 -18.84 -3.10
CA PRO A 300 -0.92 -20.22 -2.63
C PRO A 300 0.46 -20.80 -2.94
N TYR A 301 0.91 -21.73 -2.12
CA TYR A 301 2.23 -22.34 -2.25
C TYR A 301 2.21 -23.79 -1.77
N LYS A 302 3.25 -24.53 -2.14
CA LYS A 302 3.48 -25.91 -1.66
C LYS A 302 4.36 -25.83 -0.41
N ILE A 303 3.88 -26.41 0.68
CA ILE A 303 4.53 -26.26 1.99
C ILE A 303 5.94 -26.87 1.98
N GLU A 304 6.11 -28.05 1.42
CA GLU A 304 7.37 -28.80 1.50
C GLU A 304 8.51 -28.10 0.74
N SER A 305 8.22 -27.52 -0.42
CA SER A 305 9.24 -26.93 -1.29
C SER A 305 9.31 -25.43 -1.19
N GLY A 306 8.20 -24.77 -0.80
CA GLY A 306 8.08 -23.32 -0.85
C GLY A 306 7.80 -22.79 -2.25
N ASP A 307 7.49 -23.66 -3.19
CA ASP A 307 7.18 -23.22 -4.57
C ASP A 307 5.76 -22.65 -4.63
N PHE A 308 5.62 -21.52 -5.31
CA PHE A 308 4.32 -20.89 -5.48
C PHE A 308 3.51 -21.62 -6.54
N VAL A 309 2.19 -21.73 -6.31
CA VAL A 309 1.24 -22.27 -7.27
C VAL A 309 0.86 -21.11 -8.19
N LYS A 310 1.46 -21.06 -9.40
CA LYS A 310 1.22 -19.97 -10.35
C LYS A 310 0.49 -20.49 -11.58
N PRO A 311 -0.52 -19.75 -12.08
CA PRO A 311 -1.05 -20.08 -13.41
C PRO A 311 0.01 -19.83 -14.47
N LYS A 312 -0.06 -20.55 -15.59
CA LYS A 312 0.88 -20.36 -16.69
C LYS A 312 0.74 -18.94 -17.24
N GLU A 313 1.84 -18.19 -17.23
CA GLU A 313 1.85 -16.83 -17.74
C GLU A 313 1.94 -16.85 -19.27
N VAL A 314 0.96 -16.21 -19.93
CA VAL A 314 0.93 -16.11 -21.40
C VAL A 314 1.29 -14.69 -21.87
N ALA A 315 1.52 -13.77 -20.94
CA ALA A 315 1.79 -12.38 -21.25
C ALA A 315 2.66 -11.76 -20.15
N PRO A 316 3.45 -10.73 -20.48
CA PRO A 316 4.27 -10.07 -19.47
C PRO A 316 3.43 -9.29 -18.47
N ALA A 317 3.94 -9.15 -17.23
CA ALA A 317 3.31 -8.32 -16.21
C ALA A 317 3.31 -6.84 -16.67
N TRP A 318 2.25 -6.12 -16.36
CA TRP A 318 2.15 -4.70 -16.71
C TRP A 318 3.32 -3.89 -16.12
N SER A 319 3.68 -4.14 -14.87
CA SER A 319 4.82 -3.45 -14.24
C SER A 319 6.11 -3.69 -15.03
N ALA A 320 6.32 -4.90 -15.53
CA ALA A 320 7.50 -5.24 -16.32
C ALA A 320 7.49 -4.52 -17.67
N VAL A 321 6.33 -4.47 -18.35
CA VAL A 321 6.21 -3.76 -19.62
C VAL A 321 6.65 -2.30 -19.47
N VAL A 322 6.13 -1.63 -18.45
CA VAL A 322 6.43 -0.21 -18.22
C VAL A 322 7.90 -0.04 -17.81
N SER A 323 8.34 -0.75 -16.78
CA SER A 323 9.68 -0.54 -16.23
C SER A 323 10.79 -0.97 -17.19
N GLU A 324 10.59 -2.04 -17.96
CA GLU A 324 11.59 -2.48 -18.93
C GLU A 324 11.66 -1.53 -20.12
N THR A 325 10.54 -0.91 -20.51
CA THR A 325 10.57 0.12 -21.55
C THR A 325 11.31 1.37 -21.07
N VAL A 326 11.07 1.77 -19.80
CA VAL A 326 11.83 2.87 -19.19
C VAL A 326 13.34 2.55 -19.20
N LEU A 327 13.71 1.33 -18.84
CA LEU A 327 15.11 0.89 -18.84
C LEU A 327 15.71 0.96 -20.25
N LYS A 328 15.00 0.47 -21.24
CA LYS A 328 15.43 0.53 -22.64
C LYS A 328 15.73 1.98 -23.06
N LEU A 329 14.84 2.90 -22.70
CA LEU A 329 15.02 4.31 -23.03
C LEU A 329 16.15 4.96 -22.22
N ALA A 330 16.36 4.52 -20.98
CA ALA A 330 17.41 5.03 -20.12
C ALA A 330 18.81 4.73 -20.70
N ARG A 331 18.93 3.67 -21.51
CA ARG A 331 20.20 3.31 -22.13
C ARG A 331 20.69 4.38 -23.11
N THR A 332 19.78 5.14 -23.68
CA THR A 332 20.10 6.20 -24.65
C THR A 332 19.80 7.61 -24.16
N ASP A 333 19.21 7.74 -22.97
CA ASP A 333 18.89 9.06 -22.38
C ASP A 333 19.35 9.08 -20.93
N GLU A 334 20.47 9.73 -20.69
CA GLU A 334 21.11 9.81 -19.37
C GLU A 334 20.27 10.57 -18.34
N ARG A 335 19.28 11.33 -18.79
CA ARG A 335 18.43 12.12 -17.89
C ARG A 335 17.42 11.27 -17.13
N ILE A 336 17.14 10.06 -17.61
CA ILE A 336 16.09 9.20 -17.03
C ILE A 336 16.56 8.63 -15.70
N VAL A 337 15.77 8.87 -14.65
CA VAL A 337 16.00 8.38 -13.29
C VAL A 337 14.72 7.68 -12.82
N ALA A 338 14.84 6.50 -12.26
CA ALA A 338 13.68 5.76 -11.70
C ALA A 338 13.63 5.93 -10.19
N ILE A 339 12.44 6.21 -9.66
CA ILE A 339 12.23 6.47 -8.24
C ILE A 339 11.10 5.56 -7.75
N THR A 340 11.31 4.91 -6.60
CA THR A 340 10.27 4.10 -5.97
C THR A 340 10.20 4.36 -4.46
N PRO A 341 9.00 4.53 -3.90
CA PRO A 341 8.85 4.51 -2.45
C PRO A 341 8.66 3.08 -1.95
N ALA A 342 9.78 2.41 -1.65
CA ALA A 342 9.85 1.09 -1.01
C ALA A 342 9.32 -0.08 -1.85
N MET A 343 9.13 0.09 -3.17
CA MET A 343 8.53 -0.96 -4.00
C MET A 343 9.43 -1.35 -5.18
N PRO A 344 10.73 -1.64 -4.98
CA PRO A 344 11.59 -1.95 -6.12
C PRO A 344 11.21 -3.26 -6.82
N VAL A 345 10.78 -4.27 -6.08
CA VAL A 345 10.39 -5.58 -6.63
C VAL A 345 9.00 -5.49 -7.27
N GLY A 346 8.04 -4.90 -6.55
CA GLY A 346 6.67 -4.76 -7.06
C GLY A 346 6.58 -3.92 -8.32
N SER A 347 7.43 -2.92 -8.45
CA SER A 347 7.49 -2.05 -9.63
C SER A 347 8.39 -2.60 -10.73
N LYS A 348 9.00 -3.78 -10.52
CA LYS A 348 9.90 -4.43 -11.50
C LYS A 348 11.09 -3.53 -11.87
N LEU A 349 11.69 -2.90 -10.87
CA LEU A 349 12.84 -2.01 -11.07
C LEU A 349 14.19 -2.67 -10.77
N GLU A 350 14.22 -3.98 -10.49
CA GLU A 350 15.46 -4.70 -10.16
C GLU A 350 16.46 -4.65 -11.32
N LYS A 351 15.99 -4.85 -12.56
CA LYS A 351 16.86 -4.78 -13.74
C LYS A 351 17.44 -3.38 -13.93
N PHE A 352 16.61 -2.35 -13.70
CA PHE A 352 17.05 -0.95 -13.79
C PHE A 352 18.14 -0.68 -12.74
N GLN A 353 17.94 -1.13 -11.52
CA GLN A 353 18.89 -0.95 -10.42
C GLN A 353 20.22 -1.65 -10.73
N LYS A 354 20.15 -2.85 -11.28
CA LYS A 354 21.35 -3.61 -11.62
C LYS A 354 22.18 -2.90 -12.71
N GLU A 355 21.52 -2.39 -13.74
CA GLU A 355 22.18 -1.75 -14.87
C GLU A 355 22.62 -0.31 -14.57
N PHE A 356 21.78 0.44 -13.85
CA PHE A 356 22.03 1.86 -13.54
C PHE A 356 21.80 2.12 -12.06
N PRO A 357 22.68 1.59 -11.17
CA PRO A 357 22.45 1.71 -9.73
C PRO A 357 22.41 3.16 -9.23
N ASP A 358 23.12 4.09 -9.90
CA ASP A 358 23.12 5.50 -9.51
C ASP A 358 21.89 6.25 -9.96
N ARG A 359 21.08 5.65 -10.82
CA ARG A 359 19.90 6.28 -11.41
C ARG A 359 18.59 5.61 -10.96
N MET A 360 18.65 4.68 -10.04
CA MET A 360 17.47 4.07 -9.41
C MET A 360 17.51 4.41 -7.93
N ILE A 361 16.47 5.09 -7.44
CA ILE A 361 16.45 5.63 -6.09
C ILE A 361 15.24 5.06 -5.35
N ASP A 362 15.51 4.29 -4.28
CA ASP A 362 14.48 3.82 -3.36
C ASP A 362 14.52 4.72 -2.13
N VAL A 363 13.45 5.46 -1.90
CA VAL A 363 13.39 6.42 -0.78
C VAL A 363 12.81 5.81 0.49
N GLY A 364 12.42 4.54 0.46
CA GLY A 364 11.70 3.93 1.57
C GLY A 364 10.22 4.33 1.52
N ILE A 365 9.51 4.10 2.63
CA ILE A 365 8.07 4.40 2.69
C ILE A 365 7.91 5.92 2.88
N ALA A 366 8.02 6.66 1.78
CA ALA A 366 8.09 8.12 1.81
C ALA A 366 7.54 8.70 0.50
N GLU A 367 6.25 8.51 0.27
CA GLU A 367 5.60 8.91 -0.99
C GLU A 367 5.67 10.42 -1.22
N GLN A 368 5.43 11.23 -0.18
CA GLN A 368 5.51 12.71 -0.31
C GLN A 368 6.90 13.14 -0.72
N HIS A 369 7.91 12.59 -0.06
CA HIS A 369 9.31 12.90 -0.35
C HIS A 369 9.67 12.50 -1.79
N ALA A 370 9.29 11.30 -2.20
CA ALA A 370 9.58 10.80 -3.56
C ALA A 370 9.02 11.75 -4.62
N THR A 371 7.80 12.20 -4.42
CA THR A 371 7.08 13.03 -5.38
C THR A 371 7.72 14.41 -5.52
N THR A 372 8.01 15.06 -4.39
CA THR A 372 8.65 16.38 -4.43
C THR A 372 10.11 16.30 -4.88
N MET A 373 10.81 15.22 -4.53
CA MET A 373 12.17 14.98 -5.03
C MET A 373 12.18 14.85 -6.55
N ALA A 374 11.21 14.13 -7.12
CA ALA A 374 11.06 14.02 -8.57
C ALA A 374 10.86 15.41 -9.19
N ALA A 375 10.04 16.25 -8.57
CA ALA A 375 9.83 17.63 -9.04
C ALA A 375 11.15 18.40 -9.03
N GLY A 376 11.92 18.29 -7.95
CA GLY A 376 13.24 18.93 -7.85
C GLY A 376 14.18 18.48 -8.97
N MET A 377 14.22 17.18 -9.25
CA MET A 377 15.06 16.65 -10.32
C MET A 377 14.64 17.21 -11.69
N ALA A 378 13.34 17.33 -11.91
CA ALA A 378 12.83 17.89 -13.17
C ALA A 378 13.29 19.32 -13.36
N THR A 379 13.42 20.12 -12.30
CA THR A 379 13.92 21.51 -12.42
C THR A 379 15.38 21.56 -12.86
N GLN A 380 16.12 20.46 -12.70
CA GLN A 380 17.53 20.39 -13.06
C GLN A 380 17.78 19.62 -14.36
N GLY A 381 16.72 19.45 -15.15
CA GLY A 381 16.82 18.86 -16.49
C GLY A 381 16.77 17.33 -16.53
N MET A 382 16.51 16.68 -15.42
CA MET A 382 16.34 15.21 -15.41
C MET A 382 14.94 14.84 -15.87
N LYS A 383 14.76 13.57 -16.25
CA LYS A 383 13.45 13.00 -16.60
C LYS A 383 13.11 11.91 -15.59
N PRO A 384 12.55 12.28 -14.45
CA PRO A 384 12.24 11.28 -13.43
C PRO A 384 11.01 10.46 -13.81
N PHE A 385 11.14 9.15 -13.61
CA PHE A 385 10.05 8.18 -13.67
C PHE A 385 9.72 7.79 -12.24
N LEU A 386 8.59 8.26 -11.73
CA LEU A 386 8.12 7.93 -10.38
C LEU A 386 7.17 6.75 -10.49
N ALA A 387 7.63 5.56 -10.06
CA ALA A 387 6.83 4.33 -10.06
C ALA A 387 6.13 4.22 -8.72
N ILE A 388 4.82 4.39 -8.71
CA ILE A 388 4.05 4.42 -7.47
C ILE A 388 2.69 3.75 -7.70
N TYR A 389 2.21 2.99 -6.69
CA TYR A 389 0.89 2.37 -6.79
C TYR A 389 -0.20 3.43 -6.67
N SER A 390 -1.29 3.22 -7.39
CA SER A 390 -2.44 4.15 -7.39
C SER A 390 -2.89 4.48 -5.96
N THR A 391 -3.08 3.47 -5.12
CA THR A 391 -3.55 3.69 -3.74
C THR A 391 -2.54 4.51 -2.93
N PHE A 392 -1.22 4.29 -3.13
CA PHE A 392 -0.18 5.01 -2.36
C PHE A 392 0.03 6.43 -2.87
N LEU A 393 -0.31 6.71 -4.13
CA LEU A 393 -0.24 8.06 -4.68
C LEU A 393 -1.19 9.01 -3.94
N GLN A 394 -2.23 8.49 -3.32
CA GLN A 394 -3.15 9.29 -2.49
C GLN A 394 -2.40 10.07 -1.40
N ARG A 395 -1.35 9.46 -0.83
CA ARG A 395 -0.56 10.09 0.24
C ARG A 395 0.26 11.29 -0.26
N ALA A 396 0.50 11.38 -1.57
CA ALA A 396 1.31 12.43 -2.18
C ALA A 396 0.47 13.38 -3.03
N TYR A 397 -0.83 13.42 -2.82
CA TYR A 397 -1.72 14.24 -3.64
C TYR A 397 -1.32 15.71 -3.62
N ASP A 398 -1.07 16.29 -2.43
CA ASP A 398 -0.68 17.69 -2.34
C ASP A 398 0.63 17.96 -3.11
N GLN A 399 1.57 17.00 -3.05
CA GLN A 399 2.86 17.18 -3.72
C GLN A 399 2.69 17.12 -5.24
N VAL A 400 1.74 16.34 -5.74
CA VAL A 400 1.42 16.36 -7.17
C VAL A 400 0.82 17.72 -7.56
N VAL A 401 -0.13 18.22 -6.77
CA VAL A 401 -0.79 19.53 -7.01
C VAL A 401 0.23 20.65 -6.95
N HIS A 402 0.87 20.78 -5.80
CA HIS A 402 1.65 21.96 -5.43
C HIS A 402 3.02 21.96 -6.10
N ASP A 403 3.72 20.83 -6.09
CA ASP A 403 5.11 20.81 -6.51
C ASP A 403 5.28 20.43 -7.99
N ILE A 404 4.42 19.57 -8.52
CA ILE A 404 4.54 19.11 -9.91
C ILE A 404 3.64 19.93 -10.85
N CYS A 405 2.32 19.85 -10.64
CA CYS A 405 1.35 20.43 -11.60
C CYS A 405 1.37 21.95 -11.61
N ARG A 406 1.38 22.57 -10.44
CA ARG A 406 1.35 24.03 -10.35
C ARG A 406 2.57 24.64 -11.04
N GLN A 407 3.73 24.01 -10.92
CA GLN A 407 4.95 24.46 -11.56
C GLN A 407 5.12 23.92 -12.98
N ASN A 408 4.19 23.07 -13.43
CA ASN A 408 4.21 22.43 -14.75
C ASN A 408 5.52 21.70 -15.03
N LEU A 409 5.97 20.90 -14.06
CA LEU A 409 7.26 20.20 -14.16
C LEU A 409 7.10 18.87 -14.86
N ASN A 410 8.08 18.53 -15.69
CA ASN A 410 8.06 17.32 -16.51
C ASN A 410 8.48 16.09 -15.68
N VAL A 411 7.51 15.51 -15.01
CA VAL A 411 7.66 14.26 -14.24
C VAL A 411 6.75 13.22 -14.89
N PHE A 412 7.28 12.02 -15.14
CA PHE A 412 6.49 10.89 -15.61
C PHE A 412 6.10 10.03 -14.41
N ILE A 413 4.80 9.98 -14.12
CA ILE A 413 4.28 9.17 -13.01
C ILE A 413 3.74 7.87 -13.59
N GLY A 414 4.37 6.76 -13.24
CA GLY A 414 3.86 5.42 -13.55
C GLY A 414 2.94 4.97 -12.43
N ILE A 415 1.64 4.99 -12.69
CA ILE A 415 0.63 4.67 -11.67
C ILE A 415 0.31 3.19 -11.77
N ASP A 416 1.01 2.40 -10.99
CA ASP A 416 0.89 0.94 -10.95
C ASP A 416 -0.35 0.53 -10.16
N ARG A 417 -0.86 -0.66 -10.37
CA ARG A 417 -2.01 -1.21 -9.67
C ARG A 417 -3.23 -0.29 -9.76
N SER A 418 -3.47 0.26 -10.95
CA SER A 418 -4.68 1.05 -11.22
C SER A 418 -5.85 0.10 -11.46
N GLY A 419 -7.02 0.46 -10.96
CA GLY A 419 -8.21 -0.39 -11.02
C GLY A 419 -8.33 -1.28 -9.80
N LEU A 420 -9.18 -2.30 -9.89
CA LEU A 420 -9.38 -3.25 -8.80
C LEU A 420 -8.17 -4.17 -8.69
N VAL A 421 -7.66 -4.34 -7.47
CA VAL A 421 -6.48 -5.17 -7.24
C VAL A 421 -6.83 -6.49 -6.56
N GLY A 422 -7.99 -6.58 -5.94
CA GLY A 422 -8.56 -7.85 -5.48
C GLY A 422 -8.36 -8.16 -4.01
N ALA A 423 -7.44 -9.07 -3.72
CA ALA A 423 -7.37 -9.73 -2.40
C ALA A 423 -7.03 -8.79 -1.24
N ASP A 424 -6.31 -7.70 -1.48
CA ASP A 424 -5.94 -6.75 -0.42
C ASP A 424 -7.07 -5.75 -0.09
N GLY A 425 -8.15 -5.74 -0.86
CA GLY A 425 -9.36 -5.09 -0.48
C GLY A 425 -9.40 -3.58 -0.59
N GLU A 426 -10.30 -2.99 0.18
CA GLU A 426 -10.71 -1.59 0.01
C GLU A 426 -9.59 -0.57 0.23
N THR A 427 -8.57 -0.92 1.00
CA THR A 427 -7.44 -0.01 1.23
C THR A 427 -6.45 0.01 0.07
N HIS A 428 -6.52 -0.98 -0.82
CA HIS A 428 -5.56 -1.13 -1.91
C HIS A 428 -6.16 -0.96 -3.31
N GLN A 429 -7.49 -0.90 -3.45
CA GLN A 429 -8.10 -0.71 -4.78
C GLN A 429 -7.63 0.62 -5.36
N GLY A 430 -7.12 0.59 -6.59
CA GLY A 430 -6.57 1.76 -7.26
C GLY A 430 -7.62 2.46 -8.12
N VAL A 431 -8.69 2.93 -7.51
CA VAL A 431 -9.87 3.38 -8.23
C VAL A 431 -10.13 4.89 -8.16
N PHE A 432 -9.34 5.64 -7.37
CA PHE A 432 -9.60 7.07 -7.17
C PHE A 432 -8.69 7.99 -7.98
N ASP A 433 -7.67 7.45 -8.61
CA ASP A 433 -6.60 8.25 -9.22
C ASP A 433 -7.09 9.13 -10.39
N ILE A 434 -7.97 8.62 -11.23
CA ILE A 434 -8.50 9.46 -12.32
C ILE A 434 -9.18 10.70 -11.74
N SER A 435 -10.03 10.50 -10.73
CA SER A 435 -10.78 11.62 -10.15
C SER A 435 -9.88 12.63 -9.46
N PHE A 436 -8.88 12.19 -8.69
CA PHE A 436 -8.05 13.16 -7.98
C PHE A 436 -6.93 13.76 -8.85
N LEU A 437 -6.69 13.21 -10.04
CA LEU A 437 -5.71 13.78 -10.97
C LEU A 437 -6.37 14.59 -12.10
N ARG A 438 -7.58 14.19 -12.54
CA ARG A 438 -8.22 14.78 -13.72
C ARG A 438 -8.51 16.28 -13.56
N HIS A 439 -8.77 16.73 -12.35
CA HIS A 439 -9.07 18.14 -12.12
C HIS A 439 -7.81 19.01 -12.00
N LEU A 440 -6.61 18.42 -12.04
CA LEU A 440 -5.37 19.20 -11.88
C LEU A 440 -4.96 19.82 -13.20
N PRO A 441 -4.73 21.16 -13.21
CA PRO A 441 -4.17 21.78 -14.42
C PRO A 441 -2.84 21.12 -14.82
N ASN A 442 -2.58 21.08 -16.12
CA ASN A 442 -1.34 20.60 -16.72
C ASN A 442 -1.15 19.07 -16.73
N MET A 443 -1.93 18.32 -15.98
CA MET A 443 -1.73 16.86 -15.88
C MET A 443 -2.26 16.15 -17.12
N VAL A 444 -1.40 15.39 -17.79
CA VAL A 444 -1.79 14.46 -18.88
C VAL A 444 -1.96 13.08 -18.26
N ILE A 445 -3.08 12.41 -18.57
CA ILE A 445 -3.39 11.07 -18.04
C ILE A 445 -3.69 10.13 -19.19
N MET A 446 -3.01 8.98 -19.23
CA MET A 446 -3.19 7.99 -20.29
C MET A 446 -3.21 6.58 -19.72
N MET A 447 -3.86 5.65 -20.44
CA MET A 447 -3.87 4.23 -20.07
C MET A 447 -3.90 3.37 -21.34
N PRO A 448 -3.01 2.38 -21.46
CA PRO A 448 -2.95 1.56 -22.66
C PRO A 448 -4.00 0.47 -22.72
N LYS A 449 -4.40 0.10 -23.93
CA LYS A 449 -5.32 -1.02 -24.17
C LYS A 449 -4.63 -2.39 -24.05
N ASP A 450 -3.34 -2.44 -24.36
CA ASP A 450 -2.55 -3.67 -24.34
C ASP A 450 -1.07 -3.34 -24.12
N GLU A 451 -0.24 -4.37 -23.98
CA GLU A 451 1.18 -4.17 -23.68
C GLU A 451 1.95 -3.50 -24.82
N ASN A 452 1.53 -3.70 -26.07
CA ASN A 452 2.18 -3.00 -27.19
C ASN A 452 1.92 -1.50 -27.11
N GLU A 453 0.66 -1.11 -26.92
CA GLU A 453 0.33 0.31 -26.69
C GLU A 453 1.01 0.82 -25.41
N GLY A 454 1.16 -0.05 -24.41
CA GLY A 454 1.83 0.30 -23.16
C GLY A 454 3.26 0.79 -23.39
N GLN A 455 4.05 0.05 -24.18
CA GLN A 455 5.43 0.48 -24.47
C GLN A 455 5.47 1.76 -25.31
N HIS A 456 4.51 1.93 -26.23
CA HIS A 456 4.45 3.15 -27.03
C HIS A 456 4.06 4.36 -26.18
N LEU A 457 3.17 4.17 -25.19
CA LEU A 457 2.79 5.26 -24.27
C LEU A 457 3.94 5.62 -23.32
N VAL A 458 4.75 4.66 -22.90
CA VAL A 458 5.96 4.97 -22.12
C VAL A 458 6.90 5.82 -22.97
N TYR A 459 7.11 5.42 -24.23
CA TYR A 459 7.93 6.19 -25.16
C TYR A 459 7.36 7.60 -25.34
N THR A 460 6.04 7.70 -25.50
CA THR A 460 5.35 8.99 -25.62
C THR A 460 5.62 9.87 -24.40
N ALA A 461 5.54 9.31 -23.18
CA ALA A 461 5.81 10.04 -21.94
C ALA A 461 7.25 10.54 -21.90
N MET A 462 8.20 9.73 -22.37
CA MET A 462 9.61 10.12 -22.34
C MET A 462 9.95 11.17 -23.41
N GLN A 463 9.17 11.22 -24.50
CA GLN A 463 9.33 12.27 -25.52
C GLN A 463 8.61 13.56 -25.14
N TYR A 464 7.64 13.49 -24.23
CA TYR A 464 6.84 14.65 -23.81
C TYR A 464 7.64 15.49 -22.83
N GLU A 465 7.74 16.80 -23.10
CA GLU A 465 8.53 17.71 -22.26
C GLU A 465 7.74 18.91 -21.75
N ASP A 466 6.43 18.96 -22.02
CA ASP A 466 5.63 20.17 -21.78
C ASP A 466 4.92 20.18 -20.42
N GLY A 467 5.18 19.19 -19.55
CA GLY A 467 4.59 19.15 -18.22
C GLY A 467 4.47 17.74 -17.67
N PRO A 468 3.71 17.55 -16.60
CA PRO A 468 3.55 16.22 -16.00
C PRO A 468 2.71 15.30 -16.86
N ILE A 469 3.03 14.00 -16.81
CA ILE A 469 2.32 12.97 -17.57
C ILE A 469 2.28 11.70 -16.74
N ALA A 470 1.08 11.07 -16.70
CA ALA A 470 0.84 9.88 -15.90
C ALA A 470 0.26 8.75 -16.72
N UNK A 471 0.64 7.33 -16.76
CA UNK A 471 0.32 6.24 -17.26
C UNK A 471 -0.18 5.53 -16.29
N ARG A 472 -1.33 5.20 -16.31
CA ARG A 472 -2.02 4.18 -15.46
C ARG A 472 -1.82 2.79 -16.04
N TYR A 473 -1.58 1.80 -15.19
CA TYR A 473 -1.52 0.40 -15.64
C TYR A 473 -1.95 -0.52 -14.50
N ALA A 474 -2.53 -1.66 -14.87
CA ALA A 474 -3.21 -2.54 -13.92
C ALA A 474 -2.24 -3.48 -13.19
N ARG A 475 -2.71 -4.06 -12.09
CA ARG A 475 -2.09 -5.24 -11.49
C ARG A 475 -2.34 -6.42 -12.42
N GLY A 476 -1.33 -7.25 -12.62
CA GLY A 476 -1.47 -8.45 -13.45
C GLY A 476 -0.74 -8.33 -14.77
N ASN A 477 -1.17 -9.12 -15.72
CA ASN A 477 -0.46 -9.29 -16.98
C ASN A 477 -1.22 -8.67 -18.15
N GLY A 478 -0.48 -8.38 -19.24
CA GLY A 478 -1.06 -7.93 -20.49
C GLY A 478 -1.88 -9.04 -21.15
N LEU A 479 -2.24 -8.81 -22.43
CA LEU A 479 -3.13 -9.71 -23.17
C LEU A 479 -2.39 -10.77 -24.00
N GLY A 480 -1.07 -10.67 -24.12
CA GLY A 480 -0.28 -11.59 -24.93
C GLY A 480 -0.18 -11.19 -26.38
N VAL A 481 -0.29 -9.90 -26.67
CA VAL A 481 -0.21 -9.41 -28.05
C VAL A 481 1.24 -9.27 -28.50
N HIS A 482 1.45 -9.24 -29.82
CA HIS A 482 2.75 -8.95 -30.39
C HIS A 482 3.22 -7.55 -29.97
N MET A 483 4.48 -7.43 -29.58
CA MET A 483 5.07 -6.14 -29.21
C MET A 483 6.04 -5.69 -30.30
N ASP A 484 5.83 -4.48 -30.80
CA ASP A 484 6.68 -3.89 -31.84
C ASP A 484 8.13 -3.75 -31.37
N GLU A 485 9.08 -3.94 -32.26
CA GLU A 485 10.50 -3.73 -31.92
C GLU A 485 10.83 -2.24 -31.84
N GLU A 486 10.20 -1.44 -32.71
CA GLU A 486 10.43 0.00 -32.77
C GLU A 486 9.36 0.75 -31.97
N LEU A 487 9.78 1.61 -31.06
CA LEU A 487 8.88 2.42 -30.27
C LEU A 487 8.42 3.65 -31.07
N LYS A 488 7.15 4.00 -30.92
CA LYS A 488 6.55 5.13 -31.64
C LYS A 488 5.75 5.99 -30.67
N ALA A 489 5.89 7.31 -30.81
CA ALA A 489 5.08 8.25 -30.02
C ALA A 489 3.65 8.25 -30.53
N ILE A 490 2.71 8.31 -29.61
CA ILE A 490 1.29 8.43 -29.90
C ILE A 490 0.89 9.89 -29.65
N PRO A 491 0.24 10.55 -30.60
CA PRO A 491 -0.12 11.97 -30.42
C PRO A 491 -0.97 12.18 -29.17
N ILE A 492 -0.57 13.12 -28.34
CA ILE A 492 -1.26 13.43 -27.07
C ILE A 492 -2.71 13.82 -27.35
N GLY A 493 -3.63 13.17 -26.66
CA GLY A 493 -5.06 13.44 -26.78
C GLY A 493 -5.74 12.66 -27.90
N SER A 494 -5.02 11.81 -28.65
CA SER A 494 -5.62 11.07 -29.74
C SER A 494 -6.28 9.76 -29.26
N TRP A 495 -7.48 9.51 -29.75
CA TRP A 495 -8.20 8.27 -29.50
C TRP A 495 -8.17 7.39 -30.74
N GLU A 496 -8.50 6.12 -30.57
CA GLU A 496 -8.44 5.11 -31.63
C GLU A 496 -9.81 4.43 -31.75
N THR A 497 -10.34 4.35 -32.97
CA THR A 497 -11.54 3.56 -33.21
C THR A 497 -11.15 2.09 -33.30
N LEU A 498 -11.68 1.27 -32.37
CA LEU A 498 -11.41 -0.18 -32.36
C LEU A 498 -12.46 -0.95 -33.15
N LYS A 499 -13.68 -0.44 -33.24
CA LYS A 499 -14.75 -1.06 -33.99
C LYS A 499 -15.69 0.05 -34.48
N GLU A 500 -16.03 0.04 -35.75
CA GLU A 500 -16.99 1.00 -36.30
C GLU A 500 -18.41 0.63 -35.90
N GLY A 501 -19.26 1.63 -35.80
CA GLY A 501 -20.68 1.48 -35.46
C GLY A 501 -21.38 2.80 -35.54
N THR A 502 -22.72 2.76 -35.67
CA THR A 502 -23.50 3.96 -35.97
C THR A 502 -24.64 4.27 -34.97
N GLN A 503 -25.05 3.30 -34.15
CA GLN A 503 -26.24 3.49 -33.30
C GLN A 503 -25.89 3.92 -31.88
N ALA A 504 -24.69 3.60 -31.42
CA ALA A 504 -24.14 4.03 -30.13
C ALA A 504 -22.64 3.96 -30.16
N ALA A 505 -21.98 4.60 -29.22
CA ALA A 505 -20.53 4.54 -29.06
C ALA A 505 -20.16 4.23 -27.62
N ILE A 506 -19.24 3.29 -27.43
CA ILE A 506 -18.63 2.99 -26.13
C ILE A 506 -17.26 3.64 -26.10
N LEU A 507 -17.04 4.52 -25.12
CA LEU A 507 -15.72 5.14 -24.88
C LEU A 507 -15.13 4.47 -23.64
N THR A 508 -14.00 3.80 -23.81
CA THR A 508 -13.38 3.05 -22.73
C THR A 508 -11.86 2.99 -22.93
N PHE A 509 -11.16 2.48 -21.94
CA PHE A 509 -9.70 2.39 -21.97
C PHE A 509 -9.21 1.28 -21.05
N GLY A 510 -7.99 0.81 -21.28
CA GLY A 510 -7.34 -0.13 -20.38
C GLY A 510 -8.05 -1.46 -20.29
N THR A 511 -8.23 -1.93 -19.06
CA THR A 511 -8.70 -3.29 -18.78
C THR A 511 -10.16 -3.54 -19.15
N THR A 512 -10.94 -2.50 -19.37
CA THR A 512 -12.36 -2.66 -19.75
C THR A 512 -12.57 -2.77 -21.26
N ILE A 513 -11.50 -2.64 -22.07
CA ILE A 513 -11.63 -2.75 -23.52
C ILE A 513 -12.10 -4.13 -23.99
N PRO A 514 -11.53 -5.26 -23.48
CA PRO A 514 -12.03 -6.56 -23.92
C PRO A 514 -13.52 -6.76 -23.67
N MET A 515 -14.01 -6.29 -22.53
CA MET A 515 -15.44 -6.35 -22.17
C MET A 515 -16.30 -5.57 -23.18
N ALA A 516 -15.87 -4.35 -23.52
CA ALA A 516 -16.59 -3.49 -24.47
C ALA A 516 -16.60 -4.10 -25.86
N MET A 517 -15.49 -4.68 -26.30
CA MET A 517 -15.38 -5.32 -27.62
C MET A 517 -16.31 -6.54 -27.70
N GLU A 518 -16.32 -7.37 -26.67
CA GLU A 518 -17.20 -8.55 -26.63
C GLU A 518 -18.68 -8.12 -26.64
N ALA A 519 -19.03 -7.10 -25.89
CA ALA A 519 -20.39 -6.58 -25.86
C ALA A 519 -20.81 -6.05 -27.24
N ALA A 520 -19.93 -5.29 -27.90
CA ALA A 520 -20.22 -4.74 -29.23
C ALA A 520 -20.39 -5.84 -30.26
N GLU A 521 -19.60 -6.91 -30.19
CA GLU A 521 -19.72 -8.06 -31.10
C GLU A 521 -21.04 -8.80 -30.89
N ARG A 522 -21.45 -9.01 -29.65
CA ARG A 522 -22.76 -9.62 -29.32
C ARG A 522 -23.91 -8.76 -29.86
N LEU A 523 -23.80 -7.45 -29.67
CA LEU A 523 -24.82 -6.51 -30.12
C LEU A 523 -24.93 -6.50 -31.64
N GLU A 524 -23.79 -6.56 -32.33
CA GLU A 524 -23.77 -6.61 -33.81
C GLU A 524 -24.52 -7.85 -34.34
N LYS A 525 -24.28 -9.00 -33.69
CA LYS A 525 -25.00 -10.23 -34.04
C LYS A 525 -26.49 -10.13 -33.81
N ALA A 526 -26.92 -9.26 -32.89
CA ALA A 526 -28.31 -8.97 -32.59
C ALA A 526 -28.87 -7.80 -33.41
N GLY A 527 -28.11 -7.30 -34.38
CA GLY A 527 -28.57 -6.22 -35.27
C GLY A 527 -28.34 -4.82 -34.73
N VAL A 528 -27.51 -4.65 -33.71
CA VAL A 528 -27.25 -3.32 -33.11
C VAL A 528 -25.80 -2.94 -33.42
N SER A 529 -25.61 -1.81 -34.09
CA SER A 529 -24.30 -1.33 -34.52
C SER A 529 -23.69 -0.39 -33.47
N VAL A 530 -22.64 -0.84 -32.81
CA VAL A 530 -21.99 -0.09 -31.71
C VAL A 530 -20.53 0.15 -32.04
N LYS A 531 -20.14 1.42 -31.97
CA LYS A 531 -18.75 1.84 -32.09
C LYS A 531 -18.03 1.60 -30.78
N VAL A 532 -16.77 1.13 -30.84
CA VAL A 532 -15.91 1.02 -29.65
C VAL A 532 -14.68 1.89 -29.87
N VAL A 533 -14.42 2.77 -28.92
CA VAL A 533 -13.33 3.75 -28.98
C VAL A 533 -12.36 3.51 -27.82
N ASN A 534 -11.09 3.41 -28.16
CA ASN A 534 -10.01 3.37 -27.18
C ASN A 534 -9.67 4.81 -26.77
N ALA A 535 -10.23 5.25 -25.63
CA ALA A 535 -10.03 6.60 -25.09
C ALA A 535 -8.74 6.64 -24.26
N ARG A 536 -7.65 6.25 -24.87
CA ARG A 536 -6.34 6.03 -24.23
C ARG A 536 -5.76 7.27 -23.55
N PHE A 537 -6.17 8.48 -23.98
CA PHE A 537 -5.87 9.72 -23.25
C PHE A 537 -7.13 10.14 -22.50
N ILE A 538 -7.09 9.98 -21.18
CA ILE A 538 -8.19 10.36 -20.30
C ILE A 538 -8.21 11.88 -20.15
N LYS A 539 -7.03 12.49 -20.18
CA LYS A 539 -6.83 13.94 -20.20
C LYS A 539 -5.52 14.24 -20.93
N PRO A 540 -5.55 15.10 -21.97
CA PRO A 540 -6.75 15.70 -22.56
C PRO A 540 -7.54 14.66 -23.38
N MET A 541 -8.84 14.82 -23.38
CA MET A 541 -9.72 14.00 -24.22
C MET A 541 -9.55 14.40 -25.70
N ASP A 542 -9.90 13.49 -26.60
CA ASP A 542 -9.90 13.78 -28.04
C ASP A 542 -11.17 14.59 -28.36
N GLU A 543 -11.02 15.92 -28.31
CA GLU A 543 -12.16 16.82 -28.45
C GLU A 543 -12.78 16.77 -29.85
N ALA A 544 -11.96 16.61 -30.88
CA ALA A 544 -12.48 16.47 -32.25
C ALA A 544 -13.35 15.22 -32.37
N TYR A 545 -12.90 14.12 -31.76
CA TYR A 545 -13.67 12.86 -31.72
C TYR A 545 -15.02 13.06 -31.02
N LEU A 546 -14.98 13.72 -29.87
CA LEU A 546 -16.20 14.01 -29.08
C LEU A 546 -17.15 14.91 -29.85
N HIS A 547 -16.64 15.95 -30.52
CA HIS A 547 -17.49 16.82 -31.35
C HIS A 547 -18.17 16.04 -32.48
N ASP A 548 -17.47 15.10 -33.09
CA ASP A 548 -18.04 14.26 -34.14
C ASP A 548 -19.19 13.40 -33.61
N LEU A 549 -18.96 12.70 -32.49
CA LEU A 549 -20.01 11.84 -31.90
C LEU A 549 -21.21 12.65 -31.43
N LEU A 550 -20.97 13.72 -30.70
CA LEU A 550 -22.01 14.54 -30.11
C LEU A 550 -22.76 15.33 -31.18
N GLY A 551 -22.06 15.80 -32.23
CA GLY A 551 -22.67 16.49 -33.34
C GLY A 551 -23.57 15.60 -34.18
N LYS A 552 -23.31 14.31 -34.22
CA LYS A 552 -24.17 13.31 -34.88
C LYS A 552 -25.24 12.78 -33.95
N ASN A 553 -25.29 13.26 -32.73
CA ASN A 553 -26.27 12.88 -31.71
C ASN A 553 -26.24 11.36 -31.41
N ILE A 554 -25.07 10.77 -31.43
CA ILE A 554 -24.86 9.34 -31.14
C ILE A 554 -24.87 9.14 -29.61
N PRO A 555 -25.70 8.25 -29.08
CA PRO A 555 -25.65 7.94 -27.64
C PRO A 555 -24.28 7.40 -27.23
N ILE A 556 -23.76 7.86 -26.10
CA ILE A 556 -22.42 7.52 -25.61
C ILE A 556 -22.55 6.78 -24.29
N LEU A 557 -21.86 5.64 -24.19
CA LEU A 557 -21.67 4.93 -22.93
C LEU A 557 -20.17 4.98 -22.59
N THR A 558 -19.83 5.52 -21.43
CA THR A 558 -18.43 5.46 -20.95
C THR A 558 -18.28 4.30 -19.98
N ILE A 559 -17.14 3.61 -20.04
CA ILE A 559 -16.84 2.51 -19.14
C ILE A 559 -15.44 2.74 -18.59
N GLU A 560 -15.30 2.68 -17.25
CA GLU A 560 -14.00 2.87 -16.60
C GLU A 560 -13.89 2.01 -15.34
N GLU A 561 -12.73 1.41 -15.14
CA GLU A 561 -12.42 0.70 -13.89
C GLU A 561 -11.82 1.69 -12.92
N ALA A 562 -12.65 2.66 -12.57
CA ALA A 562 -12.32 3.75 -11.65
C ALA A 562 -13.63 4.33 -11.13
N CYS A 563 -13.58 5.12 -10.06
CA CYS A 563 -14.80 5.64 -9.46
C CYS A 563 -15.54 6.57 -10.44
N LEU A 564 -16.87 6.46 -10.44
CA LEU A 564 -17.72 7.24 -11.35
C LEU A 564 -17.66 8.74 -11.04
N ILE A 565 -17.62 9.09 -9.75
CA ILE A 565 -17.64 10.50 -9.35
C ILE A 565 -16.34 11.17 -9.76
N GLY A 566 -16.45 12.18 -10.63
CA GLY A 566 -15.31 12.95 -11.09
C GLY A 566 -14.38 12.20 -12.05
N GLY A 567 -14.81 11.04 -12.55
CA GLY A 567 -13.98 10.22 -13.42
C GLY A 567 -14.00 10.64 -14.88
N PHE A 568 -13.58 9.71 -15.75
CA PHE A 568 -13.53 9.95 -17.19
C PHE A 568 -14.91 10.26 -17.76
N GLY A 569 -15.91 9.46 -17.38
CA GLY A 569 -17.28 9.67 -17.88
C GLY A 569 -17.83 11.03 -17.48
N THR A 570 -17.51 11.49 -16.26
CA THR A 570 -17.86 12.84 -15.83
C THR A 570 -17.24 13.87 -16.76
N GLY A 571 -16.00 13.66 -17.19
CA GLY A 571 -15.33 14.56 -18.14
C GLY A 571 -16.09 14.66 -19.46
N VAL A 572 -16.60 13.55 -19.95
CA VAL A 572 -17.39 13.53 -21.21
C VAL A 572 -18.67 14.33 -21.02
N VAL A 573 -19.37 14.16 -19.88
CA VAL A 573 -20.59 14.91 -19.58
C VAL A 573 -20.28 16.42 -19.47
N GLU A 574 -19.20 16.79 -18.81
CA GLU A 574 -18.76 18.19 -18.71
C GLU A 574 -18.50 18.78 -20.10
N PHE A 575 -17.82 18.04 -20.96
CA PHE A 575 -17.52 18.48 -22.32
C PHE A 575 -18.82 18.74 -23.10
N ALA A 576 -19.76 17.80 -23.03
CA ALA A 576 -21.05 17.95 -23.73
C ALA A 576 -21.78 19.21 -23.25
N SER A 577 -21.84 19.43 -21.93
CA SER A 577 -22.51 20.58 -21.35
C SER A 577 -21.84 21.89 -21.76
N GLU A 578 -20.51 21.95 -21.68
CA GLU A 578 -19.74 23.16 -21.96
C GLU A 578 -19.77 23.55 -23.44
N ASN A 579 -20.01 22.56 -24.32
CA ASN A 579 -20.01 22.79 -25.77
C ASN A 579 -21.42 22.84 -26.38
N GLY A 580 -22.46 22.95 -25.53
CA GLY A 580 -23.81 23.16 -26.00
C GLY A 580 -24.58 21.93 -26.45
N TYR A 581 -24.05 20.73 -26.21
CA TYR A 581 -24.72 19.48 -26.55
C TYR A 581 -25.70 19.08 -25.43
N HIS A 582 -26.74 19.91 -25.21
CA HIS A 582 -27.61 19.77 -24.05
C HIS A 582 -28.57 18.59 -24.13
N SER A 583 -28.83 18.07 -25.35
CA SER A 583 -29.68 16.90 -25.53
C SER A 583 -28.89 15.59 -25.65
N ALA A 584 -27.58 15.63 -25.48
CA ALA A 584 -26.73 14.44 -25.60
C ALA A 584 -27.13 13.39 -24.54
N LEU A 585 -27.19 12.13 -24.98
CA LEU A 585 -27.37 11.01 -24.07
C LEU A 585 -25.98 10.45 -23.76
N VAL A 586 -25.52 10.64 -22.54
CA VAL A 586 -24.25 10.10 -22.06
C VAL A 586 -24.55 9.32 -20.78
N GLU A 587 -24.29 8.02 -20.82
CA GLU A 587 -24.41 7.17 -19.64
C GLU A 587 -23.03 6.67 -19.25
N ARG A 588 -22.86 6.31 -17.97
CA ARG A 588 -21.55 5.98 -17.41
C ARG A 588 -21.62 4.69 -16.61
N MET A 589 -20.63 3.82 -16.82
CA MET A 589 -20.44 2.60 -16.04
C MET A 589 -19.04 2.67 -15.41
N GLY A 590 -18.95 2.32 -14.15
CA GLY A 590 -17.68 2.35 -13.41
C GLY A 590 -17.87 1.92 -11.97
N ILE A 591 -16.90 2.25 -11.13
CA ILE A 591 -16.96 1.89 -9.71
C ILE A 591 -17.98 2.80 -9.01
N PRO A 592 -18.98 2.21 -8.33
CA PRO A 592 -19.99 3.02 -7.63
C PRO A 592 -19.43 3.73 -6.41
N ASP A 593 -20.22 4.65 -5.84
CA ASP A 593 -19.82 5.48 -4.70
C ASP A 593 -19.85 4.68 -3.39
N ARG A 594 -18.92 3.73 -3.31
CA ARG A 594 -18.66 2.95 -2.08
C ARG A 594 -17.29 2.31 -2.16
N PHE A 595 -16.74 1.94 -1.02
CA PHE A 595 -15.46 1.21 -0.99
C PHE A 595 -15.70 -0.24 -1.39
N ILE A 596 -14.84 -0.78 -2.25
CA ILE A 596 -14.97 -2.15 -2.76
C ILE A 596 -14.08 -3.06 -1.92
N GLU A 597 -14.72 -4.00 -1.24
CA GLU A 597 -14.04 -4.92 -0.34
C GLU A 597 -13.18 -5.95 -1.11
N HIS A 598 -12.51 -6.82 -0.38
CA HIS A 598 -11.61 -7.82 -0.95
C HIS A 598 -12.35 -8.95 -1.67
N GLY A 599 -11.65 -9.59 -2.58
CA GLY A 599 -12.17 -10.70 -3.37
C GLY A 599 -11.39 -10.79 -4.68
N SER A 600 -11.66 -11.83 -5.47
CA SER A 600 -11.08 -11.91 -6.81
C SER A 600 -11.62 -10.76 -7.66
N VAL A 601 -10.81 -10.26 -8.58
CA VAL A 601 -11.23 -9.14 -9.43
C VAL A 601 -12.50 -9.53 -10.23
N THR A 602 -12.56 -10.76 -10.72
CA THR A 602 -13.74 -11.24 -11.48
C THR A 602 -15.02 -11.12 -10.64
N LYS A 603 -14.98 -11.58 -9.40
CA LYS A 603 -16.15 -11.51 -8.52
C LYS A 603 -16.52 -10.07 -8.16
N LEU A 604 -15.51 -9.22 -7.96
CA LEU A 604 -15.75 -7.81 -7.65
C LEU A 604 -16.38 -7.09 -8.84
N LEU A 605 -15.92 -7.36 -10.06
CA LEU A 605 -16.52 -6.78 -11.26
C LEU A 605 -17.98 -7.23 -11.42
N GLU A 606 -18.28 -8.50 -11.13
CA GLU A 606 -19.66 -9.00 -11.15
C GLU A 606 -20.54 -8.25 -10.15
N GLU A 607 -20.02 -8.08 -8.92
CA GLU A 607 -20.75 -7.41 -7.84
C GLU A 607 -21.15 -5.98 -8.22
N ILE A 608 -20.27 -5.25 -8.91
CA ILE A 608 -20.53 -3.84 -9.25
C ILE A 608 -21.15 -3.66 -10.63
N GLY A 609 -21.39 -4.76 -11.35
CA GLY A 609 -22.06 -4.69 -12.65
C GLY A 609 -21.17 -4.27 -13.81
N LEU A 610 -19.84 -4.44 -13.68
CA LEU A 610 -18.92 -4.20 -14.79
C LEU A 610 -18.63 -5.54 -15.48
N THR A 611 -19.60 -5.96 -16.29
CA THR A 611 -19.54 -7.24 -17.04
C THR A 611 -20.01 -7.00 -18.47
N THR A 612 -19.64 -7.93 -19.35
CA THR A 612 -20.09 -7.90 -20.75
C THR A 612 -21.62 -7.88 -20.83
N ASP A 613 -22.29 -8.73 -20.04
CA ASP A 613 -23.76 -8.78 -20.02
C ASP A 613 -24.37 -7.44 -19.62
N ALA A 614 -23.81 -6.78 -18.61
CA ALA A 614 -24.30 -5.50 -18.15
C ALA A 614 -24.14 -4.40 -19.22
N VAL A 615 -23.04 -4.44 -19.96
CA VAL A 615 -22.80 -3.49 -21.05
C VAL A 615 -23.84 -3.69 -22.16
N VAL A 616 -24.08 -4.94 -22.53
CA VAL A 616 -25.10 -5.28 -23.55
C VAL A 616 -26.47 -4.73 -23.11
N ASP A 617 -26.84 -5.01 -21.87
CA ASP A 617 -28.13 -4.56 -21.33
C ASP A 617 -28.23 -3.02 -21.33
N ARG A 618 -27.18 -2.33 -20.92
CA ARG A 618 -27.17 -0.87 -20.86
C ARG A 618 -27.35 -0.26 -22.27
N ILE A 619 -26.66 -0.81 -23.26
CA ILE A 619 -26.78 -0.32 -24.64
C ILE A 619 -28.23 -0.51 -25.13
N HIS A 620 -28.84 -1.66 -24.85
CA HIS A 620 -30.24 -1.90 -25.23
C HIS A 620 -31.20 -0.86 -24.64
N THR A 621 -30.97 -0.41 -23.40
CA THR A 621 -31.81 0.59 -22.78
C THR A 621 -31.57 1.99 -23.35
N MET A 622 -30.38 2.25 -23.88
CA MET A 622 -30.00 3.58 -24.41
C MET A 622 -30.51 3.82 -25.82
N ILE A 623 -30.69 2.75 -26.61
CA ILE A 623 -31.06 2.89 -28.02
C ILE A 623 -32.56 3.13 -28.13
N PRO A 624 -33.03 4.19 -28.86
CA PRO A 624 -34.45 4.44 -29.02
C PRO A 624 -35.20 3.27 -29.68
N SER A 625 -36.45 3.05 -29.29
CA SER A 625 -37.26 1.92 -29.74
C SER A 625 -37.37 1.79 -31.26
N LYS A 626 -37.38 2.90 -31.99
CA LYS A 626 -37.44 2.90 -33.45
C LYS A 626 -36.18 2.35 -34.09
N GLN A 627 -35.04 2.50 -33.43
CA GLN A 627 -33.74 1.99 -33.90
C GLN A 627 -33.57 0.50 -33.60
N LYS A 628 -34.30 -0.01 -32.61
CA LYS A 628 -34.24 -1.43 -32.25
C LYS A 628 -34.91 -2.34 -33.29
N ARG A 629 -35.77 -1.78 -34.12
CA ARG A 629 -36.52 -2.52 -35.15
C ARG A 629 -35.81 -2.50 -36.51
N ALA A 630 -34.75 -1.75 -36.68
CA ALA A 630 -33.97 -1.69 -37.91
C ALA A 630 -32.79 -2.67 -37.86
#